data_f646453ac11574fa11d57103cb7f71ae
#
_entry.id   f646453ac11574fa11d57103cb7f71ae
#
_cell.length_a   1.000
_cell.length_b   1.000
_cell.length_c   1.000
_cell.angle_alpha   90.00
_cell.angle_beta   90.00
_cell.angle_gamma   90.00
#
_symmetry.space_group_name_H-M   'P 1'
#
loop_
_entity.id
_entity.type
_entity.pdbx_description
1 polymer ?
#
loop_
_entity_poly.entity_id
_entity_poly.type
_entity_poly.pdbx_seq_one_letter_code
_entity_poly.pdbx_strand_id
1 'polypeptide(L)'
;MMKDSVIRFWLTHHYLHRIAKKYPAFFDQLMYEVCDKKREQLIMTKRYLQREKFEAIALDLNTDVRNIFRIHKQVIEKLIKI
;
A
#
# COMPACT_ATOMS: atom_id res chain seq x y z
N MET A 1 -4.42 24.78 -6.01
CA MET A 1 -3.36 24.41 -5.05
C MET A 1 -3.66 23.05 -4.47
N MET A 2 -2.71 22.12 -4.52
CA MET A 2 -2.90 20.78 -3.96
C MET A 2 -2.88 20.86 -2.43
N LYS A 3 -3.79 20.10 -1.80
CA LYS A 3 -3.80 19.99 -0.34
C LYS A 3 -2.58 19.19 0.12
N ASP A 4 -2.05 19.53 1.30
CA ASP A 4 -0.91 18.83 1.89
C ASP A 4 -1.14 17.32 1.99
N SER A 5 -2.37 16.89 2.29
CA SER A 5 -2.72 15.49 2.38
C SER A 5 -2.51 14.73 1.07
N VAL A 6 -2.80 15.38 -0.07
CA VAL A 6 -2.61 14.77 -1.40
C VAL A 6 -1.11 14.64 -1.70
N ILE A 7 -0.33 15.67 -1.38
CA ILE A 7 1.12 15.66 -1.57
C ILE A 7 1.74 14.56 -0.73
N ARG A 8 1.36 14.44 0.55
CA ARG A 8 1.87 13.40 1.45
C ARG A 8 1.51 12.00 0.94
N PHE A 9 0.30 11.82 0.42
CA PHE A 9 -0.12 10.55 -0.15
C PHE A 9 0.81 10.13 -1.30
N TRP A 10 1.07 11.04 -2.25
CA TRP A 10 1.92 10.77 -3.40
C TRP A 10 3.36 10.49 -3.00
N LEU A 11 3.92 11.27 -2.07
CA LEU A 11 5.28 11.06 -1.58
C LEU A 11 5.40 9.71 -0.88
N THR A 12 4.42 9.35 -0.06
CA THR A 12 4.43 8.06 0.63
C THR A 12 4.36 6.90 -0.37
N HIS A 13 3.52 7.03 -1.38
CA HIS A 13 3.38 6.02 -2.43
C HIS A 13 4.72 5.78 -3.16
N HIS A 14 5.39 6.85 -3.58
CA HIS A 14 6.70 6.75 -4.22
C HIS A 14 7.75 6.16 -3.29
N TYR A 15 7.73 6.58 -2.04
CA TYR A 15 8.68 6.11 -1.04
C TYR A 15 8.53 4.61 -0.80
N LEU A 16 7.30 4.12 -0.72
CA LEU A 16 7.02 2.70 -0.54
C LEU A 16 7.55 1.86 -1.70
N HIS A 17 7.40 2.33 -2.93
CA HIS A 17 7.96 1.63 -4.08
C HIS A 17 9.49 1.51 -4.00
N ARG A 18 10.15 2.58 -3.56
CA ARG A 18 11.61 2.57 -3.41
C ARG A 18 12.06 1.64 -2.29
N ILE A 19 11.39 1.68 -1.15
CA ILE A 19 11.72 0.80 -0.01
C ILE A 19 11.49 -0.65 -0.39
N ALA A 20 10.38 -0.96 -1.03
CA ALA A 20 10.06 -2.34 -1.42
C ALA A 20 11.11 -2.89 -2.39
N LYS A 21 11.63 -2.04 -3.28
CA LYS A 21 12.65 -2.44 -4.25
C LYS A 21 14.00 -2.66 -3.58
N LYS A 22 14.44 -1.72 -2.73
CA LYS A 22 15.78 -1.74 -2.14
C LYS A 22 15.86 -2.53 -0.85
N TYR A 23 14.81 -2.51 -0.04
CA TYR A 23 14.80 -3.09 1.30
C TYR A 23 13.51 -3.90 1.52
N PRO A 24 13.32 -5.00 0.78
CA PRO A 24 12.06 -5.75 0.85
C PRO A 24 11.74 -6.30 2.25
N ALA A 25 12.76 -6.71 3.00
CA ALA A 25 12.56 -7.20 4.36
C ALA A 25 12.07 -6.08 5.30
N PHE A 26 12.60 -4.88 5.14
CA PHE A 26 12.15 -3.72 5.91
C PHE A 26 10.71 -3.35 5.55
N PHE A 27 10.38 -3.39 4.25
CA PHE A 27 9.01 -3.13 3.79
C PHE A 27 8.03 -4.11 4.45
N ASP A 28 8.37 -5.39 4.45
CA ASP A 28 7.52 -6.43 5.03
C ASP A 28 7.30 -6.22 6.52
N GLN A 29 8.36 -5.86 7.25
CA GLN A 29 8.29 -5.54 8.67
C GLN A 29 7.40 -4.32 8.91
N LEU A 30 7.56 -3.28 8.10
CA LEU A 30 6.75 -2.06 8.21
C LEU A 30 5.27 -2.36 8.00
N MET A 31 4.95 -3.17 7.00
CA MET A 31 3.56 -3.54 6.73
C MET A 31 2.98 -4.38 7.85
N TYR A 32 3.76 -5.27 8.43
CA TYR A 32 3.34 -6.06 9.56
C TYR A 32 2.93 -5.17 10.75
N GLU A 33 3.68 -4.10 10.99
CA GLU A 33 3.40 -3.18 12.10
C GLU A 33 2.22 -2.25 11.81
N VAL A 34 2.05 -1.82 10.56
CA VAL A 34 1.05 -0.82 10.20
C VAL A 34 -0.32 -1.43 9.88
N CYS A 35 -0.33 -2.60 9.24
CA CYS A 35 -1.56 -3.23 8.82
C CYS A 35 -2.22 -3.98 9.98
N ASP A 36 -3.49 -3.70 10.22
CA ASP A 36 -4.27 -4.35 11.28
C ASP A 36 -4.75 -5.74 10.87
N LYS A 37 -4.93 -5.96 9.57
CA LYS A 37 -5.50 -7.20 9.03
C LYS A 37 -4.56 -7.83 8.01
N LYS A 38 -4.55 -9.16 7.95
CA LYS A 38 -3.75 -9.91 6.97
C LYS A 38 -4.09 -9.51 5.54
N ARG A 39 -5.36 -9.20 5.26
CA ARG A 39 -5.79 -8.78 3.92
C ARG A 39 -5.14 -7.48 3.50
N GLU A 40 -5.04 -6.51 4.41
CA GLU A 40 -4.34 -5.25 4.17
C GLU A 40 -2.87 -5.49 3.83
N GLN A 41 -2.21 -6.31 4.64
CA GLN A 41 -0.80 -6.66 4.43
C GLN A 41 -0.61 -7.36 3.08
N LEU A 42 -1.49 -8.30 2.75
CA LEU A 42 -1.42 -9.04 1.48
C LEU A 42 -1.56 -8.10 0.27
N ILE A 43 -2.48 -7.15 0.33
CA ILE A 43 -2.67 -6.17 -0.74
C ILE A 43 -1.41 -5.33 -0.94
N MET A 44 -0.83 -4.84 0.15
CA MET A 44 0.38 -4.02 0.08
C MET A 44 1.57 -4.84 -0.46
N THR A 45 1.72 -6.09 -0.03
CA THR A 45 2.76 -6.99 -0.52
C THR A 45 2.61 -7.23 -2.01
N LYS A 46 1.40 -7.53 -2.46
CA LYS A 46 1.14 -7.76 -3.89
C LYS A 46 1.43 -6.51 -4.72
N ARG A 47 1.05 -5.35 -4.22
CA ARG A 47 1.24 -4.10 -4.96
C ARG A 47 2.71 -3.68 -5.03
N TYR A 48 3.43 -3.74 -3.92
CA TYR A 48 4.77 -3.15 -3.82
C TYR A 48 5.91 -4.15 -3.98
N LEU A 49 5.79 -5.34 -3.42
CA LEU A 49 6.84 -6.36 -3.55
C LEU A 49 6.69 -7.17 -4.84
N GLN A 50 5.47 -7.56 -5.19
CA GLN A 50 5.19 -8.34 -6.38
C GLN A 50 4.85 -7.49 -7.60
N ARG A 51 4.66 -6.19 -7.40
CA ARG A 51 4.39 -5.20 -8.45
C ARG A 51 3.17 -5.52 -9.31
N GLU A 52 2.15 -6.11 -8.70
CA GLU A 52 0.90 -6.40 -9.39
C GLU A 52 0.07 -5.13 -9.58
N LYS A 53 -0.68 -5.08 -10.66
CA LYS A 53 -1.65 -4.01 -10.89
C LYS A 53 -2.83 -4.17 -9.94
N PHE A 54 -3.48 -3.06 -9.59
CA PHE A 54 -4.63 -3.11 -8.70
C PHE A 54 -5.73 -4.02 -9.21
N GLU A 55 -5.97 -4.04 -10.53
CA GLU A 55 -6.97 -4.90 -11.14
C GLU A 55 -6.63 -6.38 -10.97
N ALA A 56 -5.34 -6.74 -11.08
CA ALA A 56 -4.87 -8.11 -10.85
C ALA A 56 -5.06 -8.52 -9.40
N ILE A 57 -4.77 -7.62 -8.47
CA ILE A 57 -4.96 -7.88 -7.03
C ILE A 57 -6.44 -8.12 -6.75
N ALA A 58 -7.32 -7.31 -7.33
CA ALA A 58 -8.76 -7.45 -7.16
C ALA A 58 -9.25 -8.81 -7.66
N LEU A 59 -8.76 -9.26 -8.80
CA LEU A 59 -9.10 -10.59 -9.33
C LEU A 59 -8.61 -11.70 -8.40
N ASP A 60 -7.37 -11.62 -7.94
CA ASP A 60 -6.79 -12.63 -7.05
C ASP A 60 -7.57 -12.77 -5.74
N LEU A 61 -8.06 -11.65 -5.22
CA LEU A 61 -8.79 -11.62 -3.95
C LEU A 61 -10.30 -11.69 -4.13
N ASN A 62 -10.75 -11.87 -5.35
CA ASN A 62 -12.16 -12.01 -5.70
C ASN A 62 -13.00 -10.84 -5.14
N THR A 63 -12.55 -9.62 -5.43
CA THR A 63 -13.19 -8.40 -4.96
C THR A 63 -13.16 -7.32 -6.04
N ASP A 64 -13.87 -6.21 -5.81
CA ASP A 64 -13.89 -5.07 -6.71
C ASP A 64 -12.61 -4.25 -6.54
N VAL A 65 -12.09 -3.71 -7.64
CA VAL A 65 -10.89 -2.87 -7.63
C VAL A 65 -11.07 -1.62 -6.73
N ARG A 66 -12.30 -1.10 -6.63
CA ARG A 66 -12.59 0.03 -5.74
C ARG A 66 -12.33 -0.31 -4.28
N ASN A 67 -12.61 -1.55 -3.89
CA ASN A 67 -12.33 -2.00 -2.53
C ASN A 67 -10.82 -2.06 -2.29
N ILE A 68 -10.04 -2.49 -3.28
CA ILE A 68 -8.59 -2.52 -3.21
C ILE A 68 -8.04 -1.09 -3.04
N PHE A 69 -8.52 -0.13 -3.85
CA PHE A 69 -8.12 1.27 -3.72
C PHE A 69 -8.43 1.84 -2.33
N ARG A 70 -9.60 1.52 -1.81
CA ARG A 70 -10.01 1.99 -0.48
C ARG A 70 -9.08 1.47 0.61
N ILE A 71 -8.78 0.18 0.58
CA ILE A 71 -7.89 -0.45 1.56
C ILE A 71 -6.47 0.10 1.43
N HIS A 72 -5.97 0.23 0.21
CA HIS A 72 -4.66 0.81 -0.06
C HIS A 72 -4.55 2.22 0.53
N LYS A 73 -5.57 3.04 0.27
CA LYS A 73 -5.62 4.42 0.79
C LYS A 73 -5.61 4.44 2.32
N GLN A 74 -6.36 3.55 2.95
CA GLN A 74 -6.39 3.46 4.41
C GLN A 74 -5.02 3.14 4.99
N VAL A 75 -4.28 2.21 4.39
CA VAL A 75 -2.94 1.86 4.85
C VAL A 75 -1.98 3.04 4.66
N ILE A 76 -2.03 3.70 3.50
CA ILE A 76 -1.19 4.89 3.25
C ILE A 76 -1.48 5.98 4.28
N GLU A 77 -2.74 6.21 4.63
CA GLU A 77 -3.12 7.20 5.63
C GLU A 77 -2.56 6.87 7.01
N LYS A 78 -2.55 5.58 7.37
CA LYS A 78 -1.92 5.14 8.63
C LYS A 78 -0.42 5.44 8.64
N LEU A 79 0.25 5.20 7.54
CA LEU A 79 1.69 5.49 7.41
C LEU A 79 1.98 6.98 7.54
N ILE A 80 1.15 7.82 6.96
CA ILE A 80 1.32 9.28 7.02
C ILE A 80 1.19 9.80 8.45
N LYS A 81 0.38 9.15 9.27
CA LYS A 81 0.11 9.57 10.64
C LYS A 81 1.17 9.11 11.66
N ILE A 82 2.08 8.27 11.26
CA ILE A 82 3.15 7.79 12.14
C ILE A 82 4.23 8.90 12.41
#